data_1c41f97309938152a03cf583c5af4d87
#
_entry.id   1c41f97309938152a03cf583c5af4d87
#
_cell.length_a   1.000
_cell.length_b   1.000
_cell.length_c   1.000
_cell.angle_alpha   90.00
_cell.angle_beta   90.00
_cell.angle_gamma   90.00
#
_symmetry.space_group_name_H-M   'P 1'
#
loop_
_entity.id
_entity.type
_entity.pdbx_description
1 polymer ?
#
loop_
_entity_poly.entity_id
_entity_poly.type
_entity_poly.pdbx_seq_one_letter_code
_entity_poly.pdbx_strand_id
1 'polypeptide(L)'
;MDATRKSQSDMSDTRADARPTILNHNLETVPRLYRLARPGGRYDRALQLLANARTLGGKAQLTKSGIILGMGEEWDEVKQSMKDLRRSDVDILTLGQYLRPSDSHLPVVRWYTPDEFNELRDFGLKIGFKHVEASPLTRSSYHAWDQAKTAAKATVEG
;
A
#
# COMPACT_ATOMS: atom_id res chain seq x y z
N MET A 1 3.53 -41.43 9.54
CA MET A 1 3.33 -40.66 8.30
C MET A 1 2.08 -39.81 8.35
N ASP A 2 1.00 -40.31 8.90
CA ASP A 2 -0.26 -39.58 8.95
C ASP A 2 -0.26 -38.39 9.91
N ALA A 3 0.53 -38.46 10.99
CA ALA A 3 0.61 -37.37 11.96
C ALA A 3 1.22 -36.08 11.40
N THR A 4 2.17 -36.18 10.48
CA THR A 4 2.82 -35.03 9.86
C THR A 4 1.88 -34.32 8.87
N ARG A 5 1.08 -35.10 8.15
CA ARG A 5 0.09 -34.57 7.22
C ARG A 5 -1.05 -33.86 7.93
N LYS A 6 -1.49 -34.39 9.05
CA LYS A 6 -2.56 -33.82 9.85
C LYS A 6 -2.14 -32.49 10.47
N SER A 7 -0.91 -32.39 10.93
CA SER A 7 -0.38 -31.17 11.48
C SER A 7 -0.25 -30.03 10.45
N GLN A 8 0.09 -30.34 9.21
CA GLN A 8 0.15 -29.35 8.16
C GLN A 8 -1.25 -28.86 7.71
N SER A 9 -2.21 -29.77 7.68
CA SER A 9 -3.59 -29.44 7.39
C SER A 9 -4.19 -28.54 8.50
N ASP A 10 -3.95 -28.87 9.75
CA ASP A 10 -4.42 -28.08 10.88
C ASP A 10 -3.80 -26.68 10.90
N MET A 11 -2.53 -26.54 10.52
CA MET A 11 -1.87 -25.24 10.41
C MET A 11 -2.44 -24.37 9.28
N SER A 12 -2.81 -24.98 8.15
CA SER A 12 -3.41 -24.23 7.04
C SER A 12 -4.84 -23.80 7.38
N ASP A 13 -5.60 -24.64 8.06
CA ASP A 13 -6.96 -24.33 8.51
C ASP A 13 -6.96 -23.21 9.57
N THR A 14 -6.02 -23.23 10.48
CA THR A 14 -5.85 -22.19 11.48
C THR A 14 -5.52 -20.85 10.85
N ARG A 15 -4.78 -20.85 9.74
CA ARG A 15 -4.49 -19.63 8.98
C ARG A 15 -5.71 -19.12 8.22
N ALA A 16 -6.56 -20.00 7.70
CA ALA A 16 -7.77 -19.62 7.00
C ALA A 16 -8.79 -18.96 7.94
N ASP A 17 -8.85 -19.40 9.19
CA ASP A 17 -9.71 -18.84 10.23
C ASP A 17 -9.08 -17.62 10.91
N ALA A 18 -7.82 -17.35 10.66
CA ALA A 18 -7.11 -16.22 11.23
C ALA A 18 -7.56 -14.89 10.57
N ARG A 19 -7.19 -13.82 11.21
CA ARG A 19 -7.42 -12.45 10.73
C ARG A 19 -6.87 -12.27 9.32
N PRO A 20 -7.45 -11.33 8.50
CA PRO A 20 -6.90 -11.05 7.19
C PRO A 20 -5.41 -10.71 7.26
N THR A 21 -4.63 -11.35 6.43
CA THR A 21 -3.21 -11.02 6.33
C THR A 21 -3.03 -9.83 5.40
N ILE A 22 -2.05 -9.00 5.70
CA ILE A 22 -1.70 -7.86 4.85
C ILE A 22 -0.35 -8.12 4.22
N LEU A 23 -0.29 -8.15 2.89
CA LEU A 23 0.97 -8.11 2.16
C LEU A 23 1.27 -6.65 1.84
N ASN A 24 2.35 -6.12 2.41
CA ASN A 24 2.75 -4.74 2.22
C ASN A 24 3.93 -4.65 1.28
N HIS A 25 3.77 -3.90 0.18
CA HIS A 25 4.87 -3.57 -0.73
C HIS A 25 4.69 -2.15 -1.22
N ASN A 26 5.57 -1.26 -0.78
CA ASN A 26 5.46 0.16 -1.08
C ASN A 26 5.88 0.47 -2.52
N LEU A 27 5.05 1.23 -3.22
CA LEU A 27 5.36 1.77 -4.53
C LEU A 27 6.43 2.86 -4.43
N GLU A 28 6.40 3.64 -3.37
CA GLU A 28 7.30 4.71 -2.97
C GLU A 28 7.06 6.02 -3.72
N THR A 29 7.15 6.03 -5.05
CA THR A 29 7.01 7.26 -5.82
C THR A 29 6.41 7.01 -7.21
N VAL A 30 6.26 8.06 -7.97
CA VAL A 30 5.72 8.04 -9.34
C VAL A 30 6.76 7.56 -10.36
N PRO A 31 6.35 7.08 -11.54
CA PRO A 31 7.28 6.50 -12.54
C PRO A 31 8.46 7.40 -12.88
N ARG A 32 8.22 8.68 -13.11
CA ARG A 32 9.24 9.64 -13.53
C ARG A 32 10.41 9.74 -12.54
N LEU A 33 10.13 9.57 -11.24
CA LEU A 33 11.13 9.71 -10.19
C LEU A 33 11.73 8.37 -9.74
N TYR A 34 11.29 7.27 -10.32
CA TYR A 34 11.66 5.94 -9.82
C TYR A 34 13.17 5.69 -9.82
N ARG A 35 13.84 6.07 -10.90
CA ARG A 35 15.30 5.90 -11.01
C ARG A 35 16.06 6.64 -9.92
N LEU A 36 15.59 7.83 -9.57
CA LEU A 36 16.26 8.69 -8.58
C LEU A 36 15.94 8.25 -7.16
N ALA A 37 14.69 7.91 -6.89
CA ALA A 37 14.23 7.58 -5.54
C ALA A 37 14.51 6.13 -5.16
N ARG A 38 14.50 5.21 -6.13
CA ARG A 38 14.72 3.78 -5.90
C ARG A 38 15.65 3.19 -6.95
N PRO A 39 16.95 3.48 -6.89
CA PRO A 39 17.93 2.89 -7.81
C PRO A 39 17.80 1.37 -7.82
N GLY A 40 17.69 0.77 -9.01
CA GLY A 40 17.50 -0.67 -9.15
C GLY A 40 16.08 -1.18 -8.99
N GLY A 41 15.16 -0.36 -8.47
CA GLY A 41 13.75 -0.70 -8.37
C GLY A 41 13.02 -0.46 -9.70
N ARG A 42 11.86 -1.10 -9.85
CA ARG A 42 11.04 -0.95 -11.05
C ARG A 42 9.57 -0.76 -10.66
N TYR A 43 9.00 0.31 -11.17
CA TYR A 43 7.62 0.69 -10.90
C TYR A 43 6.63 -0.40 -11.33
N ASP A 44 6.76 -0.89 -12.54
CA ASP A 44 5.88 -1.94 -13.08
C ASP A 44 5.98 -3.25 -12.30
N ARG A 45 7.17 -3.60 -11.82
CA ARG A 45 7.37 -4.80 -11.01
C ARG A 45 6.70 -4.70 -9.65
N ALA A 46 6.74 -3.53 -9.03
CA ALA A 46 6.05 -3.31 -7.76
C ALA A 46 4.54 -3.55 -7.91
N LEU A 47 3.95 -3.01 -8.97
CA LEU A 47 2.54 -3.22 -9.27
C LEU A 47 2.22 -4.69 -9.56
N GLN A 48 3.07 -5.36 -10.33
CA GLN A 48 2.89 -6.76 -10.67
C GLN A 48 2.96 -7.66 -9.43
N LEU A 49 3.88 -7.37 -8.52
CA LEU A 49 4.02 -8.11 -7.27
C LEU A 49 2.73 -8.02 -6.44
N LEU A 50 2.16 -6.82 -6.34
CA LEU A 50 0.91 -6.60 -5.60
C LEU A 50 -0.27 -7.32 -6.26
N ALA A 51 -0.38 -7.24 -7.59
CA ALA A 51 -1.42 -7.94 -8.33
C ALA A 51 -1.32 -9.46 -8.18
N ASN A 52 -0.11 -10.00 -8.26
CA ASN A 52 0.14 -11.42 -8.08
C ASN A 52 -0.22 -11.91 -6.68
N ALA A 53 0.10 -11.12 -5.66
CA ALA A 53 -0.24 -11.44 -4.29
C ALA A 53 -1.76 -11.59 -4.12
N ARG A 54 -2.53 -10.70 -4.74
CA ARG A 54 -3.99 -10.76 -4.70
C ARG A 54 -4.51 -12.01 -5.42
N THR A 55 -3.99 -12.30 -6.61
CA THR A 55 -4.40 -13.46 -7.39
C THR A 55 -4.12 -14.77 -6.67
N LEU A 56 -2.93 -14.88 -6.06
CA LEU A 56 -2.51 -16.12 -5.38
C LEU A 56 -3.16 -16.28 -4.00
N GLY A 57 -3.37 -15.19 -3.29
CA GLY A 57 -3.90 -15.21 -1.93
C GLY A 57 -5.42 -15.25 -1.82
N GLY A 58 -6.12 -14.99 -2.91
CA GLY A 58 -7.59 -14.97 -2.91
C GLY A 58 -8.20 -13.78 -2.16
N LYS A 59 -9.48 -13.92 -1.82
CA LYS A 59 -10.25 -12.82 -1.19
C LYS A 59 -9.79 -12.46 0.22
N ALA A 60 -9.21 -13.41 0.93
CA ALA A 60 -8.73 -13.17 2.31
C ALA A 60 -7.41 -12.40 2.33
N GLN A 61 -6.70 -12.33 1.21
CA GLN A 61 -5.44 -11.62 1.12
C GLN A 61 -5.68 -10.14 0.87
N LEU A 62 -5.30 -9.31 1.85
CA LEU A 62 -5.30 -7.87 1.68
C LEU A 62 -3.93 -7.41 1.21
N THR A 63 -3.89 -6.43 0.32
CA THR A 63 -2.64 -5.83 -0.14
C THR A 63 -2.60 -4.36 0.25
N LYS A 64 -1.40 -3.91 0.57
CA LYS A 64 -1.13 -2.55 1.03
C LYS A 64 0.08 -2.00 0.30
N SER A 65 -0.02 -0.75 -0.07
CA SER A 65 1.11 -0.02 -0.65
C SER A 65 1.20 1.39 -0.06
N GLY A 66 2.31 2.04 -0.28
CA GLY A 66 2.54 3.39 0.19
C GLY A 66 3.24 4.24 -0.85
N ILE A 67 2.92 5.53 -0.85
CA ILE A 67 3.58 6.54 -1.66
C ILE A 67 4.07 7.62 -0.73
N ILE A 68 5.31 8.05 -0.94
CA ILE A 68 5.95 9.13 -0.19
C ILE A 68 5.92 10.37 -1.08
N LEU A 69 5.41 11.47 -0.54
CA LEU A 69 5.18 12.70 -1.28
C LEU A 69 6.17 13.79 -0.89
N GLY A 70 6.62 14.55 -1.88
CA GLY A 70 7.53 15.69 -1.63
C GLY A 70 8.89 15.56 -2.29
N MET A 71 9.07 14.59 -3.19
CA MET A 71 10.32 14.41 -3.91
C MET A 71 10.35 15.11 -5.29
N GLY A 72 9.28 15.77 -5.68
CA GLY A 72 9.18 16.48 -6.96
C GLY A 72 8.10 15.98 -7.89
N GLU A 73 7.25 15.08 -7.43
CA GLU A 73 6.12 14.57 -8.21
C GLU A 73 5.06 15.65 -8.40
N GLU A 74 4.36 15.58 -9.53
CA GLU A 74 3.21 16.43 -9.82
C GLU A 74 1.93 15.83 -9.22
N TRP A 75 0.95 16.67 -8.93
CA TRP A 75 -0.33 16.25 -8.36
C TRP A 75 -1.02 15.16 -9.21
N ASP A 76 -1.05 15.36 -10.53
CA ASP A 76 -1.66 14.39 -11.43
C ASP A 76 -0.89 13.08 -11.50
N GLU A 77 0.43 13.11 -11.32
CA GLU A 77 1.25 11.90 -11.26
C GLU A 77 0.90 11.06 -10.03
N VAL A 78 0.68 11.70 -8.89
CA VAL A 78 0.25 11.02 -7.66
C VAL A 78 -1.08 10.33 -7.88
N LYS A 79 -2.05 11.04 -8.43
CA LYS A 79 -3.38 10.47 -8.73
C LYS A 79 -3.30 9.31 -9.70
N GLN A 80 -2.46 9.41 -10.71
CA GLN A 80 -2.27 8.31 -11.67
C GLN A 80 -1.67 7.07 -10.99
N SER A 81 -0.68 7.27 -10.13
CA SER A 81 -0.09 6.15 -9.37
C SER A 81 -1.12 5.50 -8.44
N MET A 82 -2.00 6.30 -7.84
CA MET A 82 -3.10 5.76 -7.03
C MET A 82 -4.05 4.91 -7.88
N LYS A 83 -4.36 5.34 -9.09
CA LYS A 83 -5.18 4.56 -10.03
C LYS A 83 -4.48 3.28 -10.45
N ASP A 84 -3.17 3.33 -10.71
CA ASP A 84 -2.38 2.16 -11.07
C ASP A 84 -2.41 1.12 -9.94
N LEU A 85 -2.30 1.55 -8.70
CA LEU A 85 -2.42 0.67 -7.53
C LEU A 85 -3.82 0.03 -7.45
N ARG A 86 -4.88 0.78 -7.72
CA ARG A 86 -6.23 0.21 -7.75
C ARG A 86 -6.42 -0.82 -8.87
N ARG A 87 -5.80 -0.61 -10.03
CA ARG A 87 -5.81 -1.61 -11.10
C ARG A 87 -5.09 -2.89 -10.72
N SER A 88 -4.15 -2.80 -9.78
CA SER A 88 -3.44 -3.95 -9.22
C SER A 88 -4.15 -4.54 -7.99
N ASP A 89 -5.39 -4.14 -7.73
CA ASP A 89 -6.23 -4.60 -6.62
C ASP A 89 -5.66 -4.32 -5.23
N VAL A 90 -4.96 -3.21 -5.07
CA VAL A 90 -4.46 -2.80 -3.75
C VAL A 90 -5.62 -2.29 -2.90
N ASP A 91 -5.76 -2.83 -1.70
CA ASP A 91 -6.86 -2.53 -0.78
C ASP A 91 -6.59 -1.34 0.11
N ILE A 92 -5.35 -1.19 0.56
CA ILE A 92 -4.96 -0.21 1.58
C ILE A 92 -3.83 0.66 1.03
N LEU A 93 -3.99 1.97 1.18
CA LEU A 93 -3.00 2.94 0.74
C LEU A 93 -2.55 3.82 1.90
N THR A 94 -1.24 4.04 2.00
CA THR A 94 -0.67 5.05 2.89
C THR A 94 0.01 6.13 2.07
N LEU A 95 -0.21 7.38 2.45
CA LEU A 95 0.44 8.53 1.86
C LEU A 95 1.10 9.34 2.98
N GLY A 96 2.40 9.54 2.89
CA GLY A 96 3.16 10.25 3.90
C GLY A 96 4.11 11.28 3.28
N GLN A 97 4.61 12.20 4.10
CA GLN A 97 5.56 13.20 3.66
C GLN A 97 6.97 12.61 3.59
N TYR A 98 7.65 12.87 2.50
CA TYR A 98 9.06 12.53 2.37
C TYR A 98 9.91 13.38 3.33
N LEU A 99 10.71 12.70 4.14
CA LEU A 99 11.67 13.32 5.05
C LEU A 99 13.06 12.84 4.63
N ARG A 100 13.86 13.74 4.10
CA ARG A 100 15.22 13.40 3.62
C ARG A 100 16.03 12.67 4.70
N PRO A 101 16.37 11.38 4.51
CA PRO A 101 17.08 10.64 5.57
C PRO A 101 18.52 11.09 5.80
N SER A 102 19.21 11.53 4.76
CA SER A 102 20.59 12.02 4.84
C SER A 102 20.92 12.89 3.62
N ASP A 103 22.10 13.51 3.64
CA ASP A 103 22.57 14.38 2.55
C ASP A 103 22.77 13.62 1.24
N SER A 104 22.92 12.30 1.28
CA SER A 104 23.04 11.48 0.07
C SER A 104 21.70 11.17 -0.60
N HIS A 105 20.58 11.49 0.05
CA HIS A 105 19.24 11.27 -0.49
C HIS A 105 18.70 12.52 -1.17
N LEU A 106 17.65 12.34 -1.97
CA LEU A 106 17.00 13.45 -2.66
C LEU A 106 16.53 14.52 -1.67
N PRO A 107 16.64 15.81 -2.04
CA PRO A 107 16.12 16.87 -1.18
C PRO A 107 14.59 16.86 -1.14
N VAL A 108 14.02 17.41 -0.07
CA VAL A 108 12.58 17.67 -0.02
C VAL A 108 12.29 18.84 -0.95
N VAL A 109 11.48 18.57 -1.99
CA VAL A 109 11.10 19.57 -2.98
C VAL A 109 9.86 20.33 -2.56
N ARG A 110 8.95 19.66 -1.83
CA ARG A 110 7.68 20.25 -1.43
C ARG A 110 7.19 19.63 -0.13
N TRP A 111 6.61 20.45 0.72
CA TRP A 111 5.89 20.03 1.91
C TRP A 111 4.40 20.08 1.63
N TYR A 112 3.73 18.93 1.67
CA TYR A 112 2.29 18.84 1.47
C TYR A 112 1.55 19.28 2.72
N THR A 113 0.46 20.00 2.54
CA THR A 113 -0.38 20.43 3.65
C THR A 113 -1.30 19.32 4.12
N PRO A 114 -1.80 19.37 5.37
CA PRO A 114 -2.82 18.42 5.83
C PRO A 114 -4.05 18.40 4.94
N ASP A 115 -4.48 19.55 4.41
CA ASP A 115 -5.63 19.61 3.49
C ASP A 115 -5.36 18.88 2.18
N GLU A 116 -4.14 18.96 1.65
CA GLU A 116 -3.76 18.20 0.47
C GLU A 116 -3.78 16.70 0.72
N PHE A 117 -3.31 16.26 1.87
CA PHE A 117 -3.41 14.85 2.26
C PHE A 117 -4.86 14.40 2.38
N ASN A 118 -5.73 15.22 2.94
CA ASN A 118 -7.15 14.92 3.05
C ASN A 118 -7.82 14.79 1.68
N GLU A 119 -7.45 15.67 0.75
CA GLU A 119 -7.95 15.60 -0.64
C GLU A 119 -7.55 14.30 -1.32
N LEU A 120 -6.30 13.89 -1.16
CA LEU A 120 -5.81 12.62 -1.73
C LEU A 120 -6.48 11.42 -1.08
N ARG A 121 -6.72 11.47 0.25
CA ARG A 121 -7.46 10.42 0.94
C ARG A 121 -8.87 10.27 0.35
N ASP A 122 -9.58 11.35 0.20
CA ASP A 122 -10.94 11.33 -0.34
C ASP A 122 -10.96 10.81 -1.77
N PHE A 123 -9.99 11.21 -2.58
CA PHE A 123 -9.82 10.69 -3.93
C PHE A 123 -9.55 9.18 -3.91
N GLY A 124 -8.68 8.71 -3.02
CA GLY A 124 -8.37 7.28 -2.89
C GLY A 124 -9.58 6.45 -2.52
N LEU A 125 -10.37 6.92 -1.57
CA LEU A 125 -11.61 6.24 -1.18
C LEU A 125 -12.61 6.21 -2.35
N LYS A 126 -12.70 7.31 -3.09
CA LYS A 126 -13.58 7.41 -4.25
C LYS A 126 -13.22 6.41 -5.36
N ILE A 127 -11.94 6.15 -5.61
CA ILE A 127 -11.51 5.21 -6.64
C ILE A 127 -11.48 3.76 -6.16
N GLY A 128 -11.82 3.49 -4.91
CA GLY A 128 -12.10 2.16 -4.42
C GLY A 128 -11.15 1.54 -3.40
N PHE A 129 -10.18 2.30 -2.86
CA PHE A 129 -9.39 1.79 -1.74
C PHE A 129 -10.32 1.54 -0.54
N LYS A 130 -10.11 0.43 0.15
CA LYS A 130 -10.88 0.09 1.34
C LYS A 130 -10.49 0.91 2.55
N HIS A 131 -9.23 1.35 2.57
CA HIS A 131 -8.69 2.20 3.62
C HIS A 131 -7.58 3.07 3.04
N VAL A 132 -7.58 4.34 3.38
CA VAL A 132 -6.51 5.28 3.03
C VAL A 132 -6.09 6.03 4.28
N GLU A 133 -4.81 5.98 4.59
CA GLU A 133 -4.23 6.78 5.65
C GLU A 133 -3.28 7.79 5.03
N ALA A 134 -3.59 9.06 5.17
CA ALA A 134 -2.86 10.14 4.51
C ALA A 134 -2.66 11.31 5.47
N SER A 135 -1.41 11.54 5.85
CA SER A 135 -1.03 12.68 6.68
C SER A 135 0.48 12.88 6.61
N PRO A 136 0.97 14.07 7.01
CA PRO A 136 2.42 14.29 7.07
C PRO A 136 3.16 13.30 7.96
N LEU A 137 2.48 12.73 8.96
CA LEU A 137 3.06 11.82 9.93
C LEU A 137 2.83 10.34 9.61
N THR A 138 2.12 10.02 8.54
CA THR A 138 1.82 8.64 8.17
C THR A 138 3.09 7.85 7.87
N ARG A 139 3.17 6.63 8.43
CA ARG A 139 4.23 5.66 8.16
C ARG A 139 3.59 4.32 7.78
N SER A 140 4.26 3.55 6.94
CA SER A 140 3.69 2.34 6.34
C SER A 140 3.26 1.27 7.33
N SER A 141 3.91 1.17 8.49
CA SER A 141 3.59 0.17 9.51
C SER A 141 2.67 0.69 10.61
N TYR A 142 2.35 1.99 10.60
CA TYR A 142 1.56 2.62 11.64
C TYR A 142 0.09 2.23 11.49
N HIS A 143 -0.54 1.81 12.59
CA HIS A 143 -1.95 1.38 12.64
C HIS A 143 -2.32 0.27 11.63
N ALA A 144 -1.39 -0.64 11.32
CA ALA A 144 -1.65 -1.74 10.39
C ALA A 144 -2.88 -2.58 10.79
N TRP A 145 -3.08 -2.78 12.08
CA TRP A 145 -4.23 -3.52 12.62
C TRP A 145 -5.56 -2.83 12.34
N ASP A 146 -5.63 -1.55 12.60
CA ASP A 146 -6.85 -0.77 12.38
C ASP A 146 -7.18 -0.68 10.89
N GLN A 147 -6.15 -0.58 10.05
CA GLN A 147 -6.29 -0.61 8.60
C GLN A 147 -6.87 -1.94 8.12
N ALA A 148 -6.38 -3.05 8.66
CA ALA A 148 -6.88 -4.39 8.34
C ALA A 148 -8.35 -4.55 8.72
N LYS A 149 -8.72 -4.11 9.92
CA LYS A 149 -10.11 -4.14 10.39
C LYS A 149 -11.04 -3.32 9.49
N THR A 150 -10.64 -2.11 9.13
CA THR A 150 -11.42 -1.23 8.26
C THR A 150 -11.62 -1.86 6.89
N ALA A 151 -10.57 -2.40 6.30
CA ALA A 151 -10.63 -3.04 5.00
C ALA A 151 -11.51 -4.30 5.01
N ALA A 152 -11.39 -5.11 6.05
CA ALA A 152 -12.21 -6.32 6.22
C ALA A 152 -13.69 -5.97 6.35
N LYS A 153 -14.03 -4.93 7.13
CA LYS A 153 -15.39 -4.45 7.29
C LYS A 153 -15.98 -3.96 5.96
N ALA A 154 -15.22 -3.18 5.20
CA ALA A 154 -15.65 -2.69 3.89
C ALA A 154 -15.92 -3.85 2.91
N THR A 155 -15.17 -4.94 3.01
CA THR A 155 -15.38 -6.13 2.17
C THR A 155 -16.69 -6.83 2.51
N VAL A 156 -17.08 -6.87 3.78
CA VAL A 156 -18.33 -7.50 4.23
C VAL A 156 -19.55 -6.65 3.86
N GLU A 157 -19.42 -5.33 3.94
CA GLU A 157 -20.51 -4.39 3.63
C GLU A 157 -20.70 -4.17 2.11
N GLY A 158 -19.71 -4.50 1.32
CA GLY A 158 -19.76 -4.41 -0.14
C GLY A 158 -20.22 -5.69 -0.76
#